data_002f65d1b4a5375effed206e34efc786
#
_entry.id   002f65d1b4a5375effed206e34efc786
#
_cell.length_a   1.000
_cell.length_b   1.000
_cell.length_c   1.000
_cell.angle_alpha   90.00
_cell.angle_beta   90.00
_cell.angle_gamma   90.00
#
_symmetry.space_group_name_H-M   'P 1'
#
loop_
_entity.id
_entity.type
_entity.pdbx_description
1 polymer ?
#
loop_
_entity_poly.entity_id
_entity_poly.type
_entity_poly.pdbx_seq_one_letter_code
_entity_poly.pdbx_strand_id
1 'polypeptide(L)'
;MRRRIQQLARGKFEHLKPSLSISVDKIDITAMEGNDISGDFVITSTNHVPMRGIVYSSNPRMECLTPQFEGEEIRIRYQFHSYGLIEGDIQKGEFCIVVEQGEYNLSFVVSVSKLYAESSVGKVKNLSDFARLSENDFDEAFHLFYSGKFKNIFHPDEKREMLLYEGLSKGTPSGQKVEEFLIGIHKKKRTVVSLEESSAIFYQVHENRLETFQVNRNQHGYLEIRVHSDAEFLVLKKPRVTDEMFVGSICDVEYYIVAEKMHAGRNFGKIRLEIPGQKPLIYTVCALSLIHI
;
A
#
# COMPACT_ATOMS: atom_id res chain seq x y z
N MET A 1 19.56 6.57 -64.23
CA MET A 1 19.20 7.82 -65.00
C MET A 1 18.78 7.55 -66.43
N ARG A 2 19.60 6.92 -67.32
CA ARG A 2 19.25 6.68 -68.75
C ARG A 2 17.95 5.95 -69.02
N ARG A 3 17.57 4.92 -68.24
CA ARG A 3 16.31 4.18 -68.35
C ARG A 3 15.07 5.04 -68.08
N ARG A 4 15.09 5.92 -67.11
CA ARG A 4 14.01 6.87 -66.78
C ARG A 4 13.79 7.89 -67.90
N ILE A 5 14.89 8.40 -68.51
CA ILE A 5 14.81 9.33 -69.64
C ILE A 5 14.22 8.66 -70.87
N GLN A 6 14.53 7.42 -71.15
CA GLN A 6 13.94 6.64 -72.29
C GLN A 6 12.47 6.29 -72.05
N GLN A 7 12.03 6.06 -70.80
CA GLN A 7 10.61 5.82 -70.45
C GLN A 7 9.79 7.11 -70.60
N LEU A 8 10.32 8.24 -70.12
CA LEU A 8 9.74 9.57 -70.32
C LEU A 8 9.56 9.92 -71.82
N ALA A 9 10.57 9.60 -72.64
CA ALA A 9 10.52 9.84 -74.11
C ALA A 9 9.51 8.93 -74.82
N ARG A 10 9.07 7.83 -74.21
CA ARG A 10 8.06 6.89 -74.72
C ARG A 10 6.68 7.09 -74.13
N GLY A 11 6.46 8.15 -73.34
CA GLY A 11 5.16 8.46 -72.71
C GLY A 11 4.70 7.44 -71.66
N LYS A 12 5.61 6.57 -71.16
CA LYS A 12 5.32 5.62 -70.10
C LYS A 12 5.73 6.23 -68.76
N PHE A 13 4.77 6.73 -68.05
CA PHE A 13 4.92 7.27 -66.67
C PHE A 13 4.57 6.17 -65.66
N GLU A 14 5.39 5.09 -65.62
CA GLU A 14 5.25 4.10 -64.54
C GLU A 14 5.99 4.67 -63.31
N HIS A 15 5.26 5.39 -62.44
CA HIS A 15 5.72 5.61 -61.08
C HIS A 15 5.56 4.32 -60.30
N LEU A 16 6.69 3.68 -59.96
CA LEU A 16 6.69 2.61 -58.96
C LEU A 16 6.10 3.17 -57.66
N LYS A 17 4.90 2.70 -57.33
CA LYS A 17 4.26 3.04 -56.09
C LYS A 17 4.89 2.24 -54.96
N PRO A 18 5.19 2.81 -53.79
CA PRO A 18 5.67 2.05 -52.67
C PRO A 18 4.56 1.08 -52.16
N SER A 19 4.97 -0.08 -51.75
CA SER A 19 4.11 -1.09 -51.13
C SER A 19 4.38 -1.09 -49.62
N LEU A 20 3.36 -0.71 -48.83
CA LEU A 20 3.48 -0.49 -47.41
C LEU A 20 3.22 -1.78 -46.61
N SER A 21 4.06 -2.08 -45.65
CA SER A 21 3.86 -3.08 -44.59
C SER A 21 4.02 -2.45 -43.21
N ILE A 22 3.22 -2.87 -42.28
CA ILE A 22 3.28 -2.42 -40.88
C ILE A 22 3.80 -3.60 -40.05
N SER A 23 4.70 -3.34 -39.10
CA SER A 23 5.36 -4.37 -38.29
C SER A 23 4.41 -5.16 -37.36
N VAL A 24 3.22 -4.65 -37.15
CA VAL A 24 2.20 -5.26 -36.27
C VAL A 24 0.81 -5.09 -36.89
N ASP A 25 -0.08 -6.05 -36.68
CA ASP A 25 -1.46 -5.99 -37.17
C ASP A 25 -2.38 -5.24 -36.24
N LYS A 26 -2.03 -5.17 -34.94
CA LYS A 26 -2.78 -4.50 -33.87
C LYS A 26 -1.83 -4.15 -32.72
N ILE A 27 -2.16 -3.10 -32.00
CA ILE A 27 -1.45 -2.70 -30.78
C ILE A 27 -2.37 -2.95 -29.58
N ASP A 28 -1.95 -3.85 -28.68
CA ASP A 28 -2.60 -4.11 -27.40
C ASP A 28 -1.68 -3.63 -26.26
N ILE A 29 -2.16 -2.67 -25.45
CA ILE A 29 -1.39 -2.03 -24.38
C ILE A 29 -2.12 -2.25 -23.06
N THR A 30 -1.36 -2.55 -21.99
CA THR A 30 -1.82 -2.46 -20.63
C THR A 30 -1.18 -1.26 -19.97
N ALA A 31 -1.96 -0.20 -19.75
CA ALA A 31 -1.53 1.00 -19.04
C ALA A 31 -1.74 0.84 -17.54
N MET A 32 -0.78 1.31 -16.74
CA MET A 32 -0.99 1.44 -15.30
C MET A 32 -1.72 2.75 -15.02
N GLU A 33 -2.68 2.71 -14.07
CA GLU A 33 -3.42 3.88 -13.62
C GLU A 33 -2.47 5.05 -13.28
N GLY A 34 -2.68 6.20 -13.92
CA GLY A 34 -1.88 7.41 -13.72
C GLY A 34 -0.50 7.42 -14.38
N ASN A 35 -0.09 6.37 -15.11
CA ASN A 35 1.20 6.30 -15.79
C ASN A 35 1.04 6.33 -17.30
N ASP A 36 1.67 7.30 -17.94
CA ASP A 36 1.75 7.38 -19.40
C ASP A 36 2.62 6.27 -19.97
N ILE A 37 2.24 5.75 -21.12
CA ILE A 37 2.97 4.69 -21.82
C ILE A 37 3.40 5.18 -23.21
N SER A 38 4.67 4.95 -23.53
CA SER A 38 5.23 5.18 -24.85
C SER A 38 5.52 3.85 -25.55
N GLY A 39 5.37 3.85 -26.87
CA GLY A 39 5.70 2.72 -27.70
C GLY A 39 6.02 3.14 -29.13
N ASP A 40 6.27 2.18 -29.96
CA ASP A 40 6.53 2.41 -31.39
C ASP A 40 6.07 1.24 -32.26
N PHE A 41 5.90 1.50 -33.54
CA PHE A 41 5.77 0.51 -34.61
C PHE A 41 6.52 0.98 -35.84
N VAL A 42 6.82 0.05 -36.74
CA VAL A 42 7.61 0.34 -37.94
C VAL A 42 6.73 0.20 -39.18
N ILE A 43 6.87 1.16 -40.09
CA ILE A 43 6.29 1.15 -41.42
C ILE A 43 7.44 0.91 -42.41
N THR A 44 7.33 -0.11 -43.27
CA THR A 44 8.37 -0.48 -44.24
C THR A 44 7.81 -0.51 -45.63
N SER A 45 8.57 0.00 -46.58
CA SER A 45 8.31 -0.17 -48.01
C SER A 45 8.87 -1.50 -48.49
N THR A 46 8.00 -2.44 -48.83
CA THR A 46 8.43 -3.81 -49.28
C THR A 46 9.09 -3.85 -50.62
N ASN A 47 8.97 -2.79 -51.43
CA ASN A 47 9.59 -2.68 -52.76
C ASN A 47 10.72 -1.64 -52.82
N HIS A 48 11.25 -1.20 -51.65
CA HIS A 48 12.35 -0.25 -51.52
C HIS A 48 12.13 1.10 -52.22
N VAL A 49 10.86 1.51 -52.39
CA VAL A 49 10.51 2.84 -52.87
C VAL A 49 10.26 3.73 -51.67
N PRO A 50 10.97 4.85 -51.53
CA PRO A 50 10.71 5.76 -50.38
C PRO A 50 9.26 6.20 -50.31
N MET A 51 8.69 6.18 -49.12
CA MET A 51 7.35 6.62 -48.82
C MET A 51 7.39 7.97 -48.16
N ARG A 52 6.36 8.79 -48.38
CA ARG A 52 6.11 10.00 -47.67
C ARG A 52 4.67 10.05 -47.21
N GLY A 53 4.42 10.42 -45.94
CA GLY A 53 3.08 10.43 -45.42
C GLY A 53 2.95 11.11 -44.08
N ILE A 54 1.77 11.00 -43.56
CA ILE A 54 1.41 11.48 -42.20
C ILE A 54 0.78 10.35 -41.41
N VAL A 55 0.93 10.42 -40.08
CA VAL A 55 0.27 9.52 -39.14
C VAL A 55 -0.40 10.35 -38.05
N TYR A 56 -1.64 10.03 -37.77
CA TYR A 56 -2.37 10.61 -36.64
C TYR A 56 -3.24 9.56 -35.95
N SER A 57 -3.61 9.82 -34.70
CA SER A 57 -4.50 8.94 -33.95
C SER A 57 -5.94 9.42 -33.97
N SER A 58 -6.89 8.50 -34.02
CA SER A 58 -8.31 8.78 -33.85
C SER A 58 -8.74 9.03 -32.41
N ASN A 59 -7.88 8.67 -31.43
CA ASN A 59 -8.14 8.88 -30.00
C ASN A 59 -7.23 9.99 -29.46
N PRO A 60 -7.78 11.04 -28.84
CA PRO A 60 -7.01 12.19 -28.36
C PRO A 60 -6.02 11.87 -27.23
N ARG A 61 -6.20 10.72 -26.54
CA ARG A 61 -5.27 10.25 -25.50
C ARG A 61 -4.04 9.55 -26.06
N MET A 62 -4.06 9.17 -27.34
CA MET A 62 -2.95 8.53 -28.04
C MET A 62 -2.28 9.57 -28.93
N GLU A 63 -1.21 10.18 -28.46
CA GLU A 63 -0.44 11.15 -29.20
C GLU A 63 0.56 10.46 -30.16
N CYS A 64 0.56 10.85 -31.42
CA CYS A 64 1.58 10.41 -32.38
C CYS A 64 2.77 11.37 -32.34
N LEU A 65 3.92 10.92 -31.81
CA LEU A 65 5.14 11.72 -31.69
C LEU A 65 5.92 11.82 -33.01
N THR A 66 5.55 11.03 -34.03
CA THR A 66 6.12 11.06 -35.37
C THR A 66 5.00 11.31 -36.39
N PRO A 67 4.41 12.53 -36.42
CA PRO A 67 3.20 12.80 -37.22
C PRO A 67 3.49 12.89 -38.73
N GLN A 68 4.73 13.06 -39.16
CA GLN A 68 5.16 13.10 -40.55
C GLN A 68 6.37 12.19 -40.75
N PHE A 69 6.42 11.57 -41.90
CA PHE A 69 7.51 10.67 -42.21
C PHE A 69 7.91 10.67 -43.68
N GLU A 70 9.18 10.32 -43.95
CA GLU A 70 9.74 10.11 -45.29
C GLU A 70 10.89 9.08 -45.21
N GLY A 71 10.87 8.07 -46.05
CA GLY A 71 11.91 7.02 -46.11
C GLY A 71 11.38 5.67 -46.56
N GLU A 72 12.24 4.65 -46.49
CA GLU A 72 11.90 3.26 -46.81
C GLU A 72 11.47 2.46 -45.60
N GLU A 73 12.07 2.75 -44.41
CA GLU A 73 11.77 2.15 -43.14
C GLU A 73 11.67 3.28 -42.09
N ILE A 74 10.53 3.39 -41.48
CA ILE A 74 10.22 4.51 -40.57
C ILE A 74 9.64 3.97 -39.25
N ARG A 75 10.22 4.38 -38.14
CA ARG A 75 9.72 4.12 -36.79
C ARG A 75 8.77 5.21 -36.37
N ILE A 76 7.50 4.87 -36.19
CA ILE A 76 6.45 5.75 -35.69
C ILE A 76 6.39 5.57 -34.17
N ARG A 77 6.66 6.67 -33.44
CA ARG A 77 6.57 6.69 -31.97
C ARG A 77 5.25 7.29 -31.53
N TYR A 78 4.72 6.76 -30.44
CA TYR A 78 3.48 7.24 -29.82
C TYR A 78 3.60 7.28 -28.31
N GLN A 79 2.70 8.07 -27.67
CA GLN A 79 2.53 8.13 -26.23
C GLN A 79 1.03 8.11 -25.91
N PHE A 80 0.65 7.25 -24.98
CA PHE A 80 -0.70 7.19 -24.45
C PHE A 80 -0.78 7.87 -23.08
N HIS A 81 -1.74 8.79 -22.91
CA HIS A 81 -1.97 9.54 -21.70
C HIS A 81 -3.07 8.90 -20.86
N SER A 82 -2.68 8.33 -19.71
CA SER A 82 -3.59 7.60 -18.82
C SER A 82 -4.25 8.48 -17.75
N TYR A 83 -3.94 9.76 -17.69
CA TYR A 83 -4.47 10.68 -16.68
C TYR A 83 -6.00 10.66 -16.61
N GLY A 84 -6.55 10.47 -15.38
CA GLY A 84 -7.99 10.43 -15.13
C GLY A 84 -8.69 9.13 -15.57
N LEU A 85 -7.95 8.12 -16.03
CA LEU A 85 -8.47 6.77 -16.24
C LEU A 85 -8.26 5.93 -14.97
N ILE A 86 -9.18 5.01 -14.72
CA ILE A 86 -9.19 4.09 -13.58
C ILE A 86 -9.10 2.64 -14.06
N GLU A 87 -8.80 1.73 -13.13
CA GLU A 87 -8.77 0.30 -13.40
C GLU A 87 -10.06 -0.19 -14.08
N GLY A 88 -9.89 -0.96 -15.16
CA GLY A 88 -10.98 -1.50 -15.95
C GLY A 88 -11.42 -0.64 -17.14
N ASP A 89 -10.93 0.61 -17.21
CA ASP A 89 -11.19 1.44 -18.38
C ASP A 89 -10.51 0.85 -19.62
N ILE A 90 -11.23 0.91 -20.74
CA ILE A 90 -10.73 0.45 -22.04
C ILE A 90 -10.84 1.61 -23.03
N GLN A 91 -9.69 2.00 -23.58
CA GLN A 91 -9.58 2.98 -24.66
C GLN A 91 -9.30 2.29 -25.98
N LYS A 92 -10.01 2.67 -27.04
CA LYS A 92 -9.84 2.12 -28.37
C LYS A 92 -9.62 3.25 -29.36
N GLY A 93 -8.92 2.94 -30.44
CA GLY A 93 -8.70 3.86 -31.54
C GLY A 93 -7.88 3.22 -32.63
N GLU A 94 -7.49 4.05 -33.59
CA GLU A 94 -6.68 3.65 -34.75
C GLU A 94 -5.62 4.72 -35.01
N PHE A 95 -4.44 4.28 -35.45
CA PHE A 95 -3.51 5.13 -36.16
C PHE A 95 -3.90 5.14 -37.63
N CYS A 96 -4.23 6.32 -38.13
CA CYS A 96 -4.51 6.55 -39.53
C CYS A 96 -3.21 6.96 -40.23
N ILE A 97 -2.75 6.13 -41.14
CA ILE A 97 -1.49 6.31 -41.89
C ILE A 97 -1.87 6.68 -43.32
N VAL A 98 -1.61 7.93 -43.68
CA VAL A 98 -1.95 8.45 -45.03
C VAL A 98 -0.69 8.61 -45.81
N VAL A 99 -0.61 7.91 -46.95
CA VAL A 99 0.47 7.97 -47.93
C VAL A 99 -0.10 8.27 -49.30
N GLU A 100 0.74 8.62 -50.27
CA GLU A 100 0.28 8.93 -51.67
C GLU A 100 -0.60 7.85 -52.31
N GLN A 101 -0.48 6.58 -51.85
CA GLN A 101 -1.19 5.43 -52.43
C GLN A 101 -2.50 5.10 -51.78
N GLY A 102 -2.78 5.67 -50.61
CA GLY A 102 -4.01 5.43 -49.86
C GLY A 102 -3.86 5.60 -48.37
N GLU A 103 -4.86 5.12 -47.66
CA GLU A 103 -4.95 5.17 -46.20
C GLU A 103 -4.87 3.75 -45.63
N TYR A 104 -4.14 3.60 -44.54
CA TYR A 104 -3.99 2.37 -43.79
C TYR A 104 -4.32 2.64 -42.34
N ASN A 105 -5.07 1.73 -41.69
CA ASN A 105 -5.44 1.84 -40.33
C ASN A 105 -4.79 0.74 -39.49
N LEU A 106 -4.16 1.15 -38.37
CA LEU A 106 -3.63 0.23 -37.37
C LEU A 106 -4.42 0.42 -36.07
N SER A 107 -5.25 -0.56 -35.75
CA SER A 107 -6.09 -0.49 -34.54
C SER A 107 -5.26 -0.69 -33.28
N PHE A 108 -5.67 -0.01 -32.21
CA PHE A 108 -5.14 -0.22 -30.87
C PHE A 108 -6.23 -0.35 -29.82
N VAL A 109 -5.89 -1.09 -28.75
CA VAL A 109 -6.69 -1.20 -27.53
C VAL A 109 -5.76 -0.97 -26.35
N VAL A 110 -6.14 -0.08 -25.47
CA VAL A 110 -5.45 0.18 -24.19
C VAL A 110 -6.41 -0.19 -23.06
N SER A 111 -6.01 -1.17 -22.24
CA SER A 111 -6.68 -1.54 -21.00
C SER A 111 -5.93 -0.95 -19.82
N VAL A 112 -6.67 -0.32 -18.90
CA VAL A 112 -6.08 0.26 -17.70
C VAL A 112 -6.12 -0.77 -16.57
N SER A 113 -4.98 -1.00 -15.94
CA SER A 113 -4.86 -1.85 -14.76
C SER A 113 -4.19 -1.10 -13.62
N LYS A 114 -4.34 -1.64 -12.39
CA LYS A 114 -3.70 -1.11 -11.18
C LYS A 114 -2.73 -2.14 -10.62
N LEU A 115 -1.60 -1.67 -10.09
CA LEU A 115 -0.72 -2.53 -9.32
C LEU A 115 -1.36 -2.78 -7.94
N TYR A 116 -1.42 -4.04 -7.56
CA TYR A 116 -1.90 -4.46 -6.26
C TYR A 116 -0.77 -5.02 -5.42
N ALA A 117 -0.93 -4.98 -4.10
CA ALA A 117 -0.17 -5.81 -3.22
C ALA A 117 -0.89 -7.17 -3.09
N GLU A 118 -0.16 -8.27 -3.27
CA GLU A 118 -0.67 -9.61 -2.98
C GLU A 118 -0.48 -9.92 -1.51
N SER A 119 -1.46 -10.57 -0.89
CA SER A 119 -1.46 -10.97 0.51
C SER A 119 -2.11 -12.34 0.70
N SER A 120 -1.98 -12.92 1.90
CA SER A 120 -2.61 -14.19 2.30
C SER A 120 -4.14 -14.18 2.18
N VAL A 121 -4.76 -13.01 2.31
CA VAL A 121 -6.21 -12.81 2.15
C VAL A 121 -6.61 -12.37 0.74
N GLY A 122 -5.68 -12.42 -0.23
CA GLY A 122 -5.89 -12.01 -1.62
C GLY A 122 -5.28 -10.66 -1.97
N LYS A 123 -5.72 -10.05 -3.07
CA LYS A 123 -5.19 -8.78 -3.54
C LYS A 123 -5.66 -7.61 -2.67
N VAL A 124 -4.72 -6.83 -2.16
CA VAL A 124 -4.98 -5.57 -1.45
C VAL A 124 -5.00 -4.44 -2.47
N LYS A 125 -6.19 -3.94 -2.78
CA LYS A 125 -6.43 -2.97 -3.85
C LYS A 125 -6.58 -1.53 -3.36
N ASN A 126 -6.97 -1.37 -2.10
CA ASN A 126 -7.32 -0.09 -1.49
C ASN A 126 -7.13 -0.12 0.03
N LEU A 127 -7.33 1.02 0.68
CA LEU A 127 -7.20 1.17 2.13
C LEU A 127 -8.20 0.32 2.94
N SER A 128 -9.37 -0.02 2.36
CA SER A 128 -10.34 -0.91 3.03
C SER A 128 -9.87 -2.36 3.05
N ASP A 129 -9.25 -2.82 1.95
CA ASP A 129 -8.64 -4.15 1.89
C ASP A 129 -7.46 -4.25 2.85
N PHE A 130 -6.65 -3.18 2.96
CA PHE A 130 -5.57 -3.09 3.93
C PHE A 130 -6.07 -3.17 5.38
N ALA A 131 -7.16 -2.46 5.71
CA ALA A 131 -7.76 -2.54 7.03
C ALA A 131 -8.22 -3.97 7.34
N ARG A 132 -8.87 -4.64 6.39
CA ARG A 132 -9.26 -6.05 6.53
C ARG A 132 -8.06 -6.99 6.68
N LEU A 133 -6.97 -6.77 5.93
CA LEU A 133 -5.73 -7.52 6.10
C LEU A 133 -5.21 -7.37 7.53
N SER A 134 -5.16 -6.13 8.06
CA SER A 134 -4.66 -5.86 9.41
C SER A 134 -5.50 -6.50 10.53
N GLU A 135 -6.77 -6.81 10.29
CA GLU A 135 -7.64 -7.53 11.21
C GLU A 135 -7.40 -9.04 11.20
N ASN A 136 -7.03 -9.61 10.02
CA ASN A 136 -6.82 -11.04 9.85
C ASN A 136 -5.36 -11.45 10.07
N ASP A 137 -4.42 -10.65 9.58
CA ASP A 137 -2.98 -10.88 9.70
C ASP A 137 -2.26 -9.54 9.85
N PHE A 138 -2.03 -9.15 11.11
CA PHE A 138 -1.38 -7.87 11.41
C PHE A 138 0.09 -7.84 10.99
N ASP A 139 0.79 -8.96 11.08
CA ASP A 139 2.21 -9.04 10.70
C ASP A 139 2.40 -8.83 9.20
N GLU A 140 1.53 -9.45 8.39
CA GLU A 140 1.55 -9.23 6.94
C GLU A 140 1.17 -7.79 6.60
N ALA A 141 0.17 -7.22 7.26
CA ALA A 141 -0.20 -5.80 7.11
C ALA A 141 0.95 -4.87 7.50
N PHE A 142 1.67 -5.19 8.58
CA PHE A 142 2.86 -4.45 9.01
C PHE A 142 3.96 -4.47 7.94
N HIS A 143 4.28 -5.65 7.40
CA HIS A 143 5.27 -5.77 6.33
C HIS A 143 4.84 -5.04 5.06
N LEU A 144 3.57 -5.13 4.69
CA LEU A 144 3.03 -4.41 3.54
C LEU A 144 3.12 -2.90 3.73
N PHE A 145 2.75 -2.38 4.91
CA PHE A 145 2.77 -0.95 5.23
C PHE A 145 4.16 -0.32 5.03
N TYR A 146 5.23 -1.05 5.39
CA TYR A 146 6.61 -0.59 5.22
C TYR A 146 7.24 -1.00 3.90
N SER A 147 6.50 -1.64 3.00
CA SER A 147 6.97 -1.99 1.66
C SER A 147 6.78 -0.82 0.68
N GLY A 148 7.61 -0.78 -0.37
CA GLY A 148 7.41 0.16 -1.48
C GLY A 148 6.08 -0.04 -2.24
N LYS A 149 5.45 -1.20 -2.11
CA LYS A 149 4.18 -1.55 -2.77
C LYS A 149 2.96 -0.90 -2.12
N PHE A 150 3.05 -0.46 -0.86
CA PHE A 150 1.93 0.14 -0.14
C PHE A 150 1.39 1.40 -0.81
N LYS A 151 2.25 2.20 -1.43
CA LYS A 151 1.83 3.41 -2.15
C LYS A 151 0.87 3.13 -3.31
N ASN A 152 0.90 1.92 -3.87
CA ASN A 152 0.07 1.54 -5.01
C ASN A 152 -1.41 1.33 -4.66
N ILE A 153 -1.73 1.18 -3.37
CA ILE A 153 -3.12 0.96 -2.93
C ILE A 153 -3.92 2.26 -2.75
N PHE A 154 -3.24 3.43 -2.79
CA PHE A 154 -3.93 4.71 -2.67
C PHE A 154 -4.63 5.09 -3.96
N HIS A 155 -5.82 5.68 -3.80
CA HIS A 155 -6.49 6.36 -4.90
C HIS A 155 -5.90 7.77 -5.09
N PRO A 156 -5.87 8.34 -6.30
CA PRO A 156 -5.36 9.70 -6.56
C PRO A 156 -6.01 10.81 -5.71
N ASP A 157 -7.25 10.61 -5.27
CA ASP A 157 -7.98 11.56 -4.42
C ASP A 157 -7.63 11.45 -2.92
N GLU A 158 -6.99 10.35 -2.49
CA GLU A 158 -6.62 10.07 -1.09
C GLU A 158 -5.31 10.77 -0.67
N LYS A 159 -5.19 12.06 -1.01
CA LYS A 159 -3.97 12.86 -0.74
C LYS A 159 -3.69 13.05 0.74
N ARG A 160 -4.75 13.19 1.57
CA ARG A 160 -4.63 13.33 3.02
C ARG A 160 -4.09 12.05 3.65
N GLU A 161 -4.62 10.93 3.25
CA GLU A 161 -4.25 9.59 3.71
C GLU A 161 -2.80 9.28 3.30
N MET A 162 -2.42 9.64 2.08
CA MET A 162 -1.04 9.50 1.59
C MET A 162 -0.06 10.35 2.42
N LEU A 163 -0.39 11.60 2.75
CA LEU A 163 0.45 12.45 3.60
C LEU A 163 0.59 11.87 5.02
N LEU A 164 -0.49 11.32 5.57
CA LEU A 164 -0.46 10.65 6.87
C LEU A 164 0.46 9.42 6.83
N TYR A 165 0.34 8.60 5.79
CA TYR A 165 1.23 7.46 5.56
C TYR A 165 2.69 7.89 5.48
N GLU A 166 3.00 8.91 4.68
CA GLU A 166 4.37 9.41 4.53
C GLU A 166 4.96 9.94 5.84
N GLY A 167 4.13 10.50 6.71
CA GLY A 167 4.54 10.92 8.05
C GLY A 167 4.85 9.73 8.96
N LEU A 168 3.96 8.74 9.00
CA LEU A 168 4.06 7.60 9.91
C LEU A 168 5.06 6.53 9.44
N SER A 169 5.23 6.34 8.13
CA SER A 169 6.15 5.33 7.59
C SER A 169 7.64 5.69 7.75
N LYS A 170 7.94 6.95 8.09
CA LYS A 170 9.33 7.39 8.32
C LYS A 170 9.88 6.90 9.67
N GLY A 171 11.20 6.62 9.67
CA GLY A 171 11.94 6.21 10.87
C GLY A 171 11.76 4.73 11.19
N THR A 172 11.91 4.36 12.48
CA THR A 172 11.87 2.96 12.91
C THR A 172 10.47 2.36 12.72
N PRO A 173 10.35 1.21 12.02
CA PRO A 173 9.09 0.49 11.91
C PRO A 173 8.49 0.14 13.27
N SER A 174 7.18 0.30 13.39
CA SER A 174 6.43 0.03 14.63
C SER A 174 4.98 -0.32 14.31
N GLY A 175 4.45 -1.38 14.92
CA GLY A 175 3.05 -1.76 14.82
C GLY A 175 2.10 -0.65 15.28
N GLN A 176 2.50 0.13 16.29
CA GLN A 176 1.73 1.29 16.74
C GLN A 176 1.48 2.32 15.63
N LYS A 177 2.46 2.56 14.74
CA LYS A 177 2.30 3.50 13.61
C LYS A 177 1.29 2.99 12.58
N VAL A 178 1.24 1.68 12.37
CA VAL A 178 0.23 1.05 11.51
C VAL A 178 -1.16 1.24 12.11
N GLU A 179 -1.31 1.03 13.43
CA GLU A 179 -2.56 1.31 14.14
C GLU A 179 -2.96 2.79 14.06
N GLU A 180 -2.02 3.70 14.29
CA GLU A 180 -2.27 5.14 14.19
C GLU A 180 -2.69 5.56 12.77
N PHE A 181 -2.12 4.91 11.74
CA PHE A 181 -2.56 5.12 10.37
C PHE A 181 -4.00 4.67 10.15
N LEU A 182 -4.34 3.44 10.55
CA LEU A 182 -5.70 2.89 10.41
C LEU A 182 -6.76 3.73 11.14
N ILE A 183 -6.40 4.24 12.33
CA ILE A 183 -7.25 5.15 13.10
C ILE A 183 -7.38 6.50 12.40
N GLY A 184 -6.28 7.04 11.90
CA GLY A 184 -6.23 8.34 11.21
C GLY A 184 -7.02 8.38 9.91
N ILE A 185 -7.11 7.26 9.19
CA ILE A 185 -7.93 7.09 7.99
C ILE A 185 -9.37 6.62 8.29
N HIS A 186 -9.76 6.58 9.57
CA HIS A 186 -11.10 6.18 10.04
C HIS A 186 -11.52 4.75 9.66
N LYS A 187 -10.58 3.86 9.39
CA LYS A 187 -10.85 2.43 9.12
C LYS A 187 -10.83 1.58 10.38
N LYS A 188 -10.30 2.11 11.49
CA LYS A 188 -10.26 1.44 12.78
C LYS A 188 -10.58 2.44 13.90
N LYS A 189 -11.25 1.97 14.94
CA LYS A 189 -11.43 2.74 16.18
C LYS A 189 -10.23 2.51 17.10
N ARG A 190 -9.96 3.45 17.98
CA ARG A 190 -8.88 3.29 18.97
C ARG A 190 -9.26 2.21 19.99
N THR A 191 -8.34 1.29 20.23
CA THR A 191 -8.48 0.30 21.30
C THR A 191 -8.43 1.03 22.65
N VAL A 192 -9.46 0.84 23.48
CA VAL A 192 -9.53 1.36 24.83
C VAL A 192 -9.31 0.22 25.81
N VAL A 193 -8.41 0.45 26.74
CA VAL A 193 -8.06 -0.50 27.80
C VAL A 193 -8.61 0.00 29.11
N SER A 194 -9.13 -0.91 29.93
CA SER A 194 -9.64 -0.61 31.28
C SER A 194 -9.20 -1.69 32.27
N LEU A 195 -9.18 -1.35 33.55
CA LEU A 195 -9.02 -2.32 34.63
C LEU A 195 -10.41 -2.78 35.08
N GLU A 196 -10.57 -4.06 35.41
CA GLU A 196 -11.79 -4.56 36.04
C GLU A 196 -11.92 -4.00 37.46
N GLU A 197 -10.83 -4.10 38.22
CA GLU A 197 -10.67 -3.51 39.54
C GLU A 197 -9.47 -2.57 39.56
N SER A 198 -9.57 -1.48 40.31
CA SER A 198 -8.49 -0.48 40.41
C SER A 198 -7.61 -0.65 41.64
N SER A 199 -7.97 -1.55 42.55
CA SER A 199 -7.21 -1.78 43.78
C SER A 199 -7.47 -3.16 44.37
N ALA A 200 -6.49 -3.65 45.16
CA ALA A 200 -6.63 -4.84 46.00
C ALA A 200 -6.01 -4.62 47.39
N ILE A 201 -6.56 -5.32 48.38
CA ILE A 201 -6.06 -5.30 49.75
C ILE A 201 -5.76 -6.74 50.17
N PHE A 202 -4.54 -6.97 50.62
CA PHE A 202 -4.07 -8.27 51.09
C PHE A 202 -3.76 -8.19 52.57
N TYR A 203 -4.31 -9.13 53.32
CA TYR A 203 -4.13 -9.21 54.77
C TYR A 203 -3.15 -10.37 55.09
N GLN A 204 -2.38 -10.22 56.17
CA GLN A 204 -1.53 -11.24 56.72
C GLN A 204 -0.54 -11.86 55.72
N VAL A 205 0.18 -10.98 54.99
CA VAL A 205 1.20 -11.44 54.05
C VAL A 205 2.47 -11.83 54.82
N HIS A 206 2.76 -13.15 54.86
CA HIS A 206 3.93 -13.74 55.57
C HIS A 206 4.95 -14.32 54.62
N GLU A 207 4.54 -14.65 53.41
CA GLU A 207 5.35 -15.28 52.38
C GLU A 207 5.07 -14.62 51.02
N ASN A 208 5.94 -14.91 50.05
CA ASN A 208 5.78 -14.42 48.70
C ASN A 208 4.50 -14.98 48.06
N ARG A 209 3.69 -14.10 47.47
CA ARG A 209 2.42 -14.46 46.87
C ARG A 209 2.40 -14.03 45.41
N LEU A 210 1.94 -14.94 44.54
CA LEU A 210 1.60 -14.60 43.16
C LEU A 210 0.13 -14.18 43.10
N GLU A 211 -0.08 -12.96 42.63
CA GLU A 211 -1.40 -12.36 42.48
C GLU A 211 -1.62 -11.90 41.05
N THR A 212 -2.87 -11.67 40.70
CA THR A 212 -3.26 -11.23 39.35
C THR A 212 -4.27 -10.09 39.44
N PHE A 213 -4.29 -9.24 38.41
CA PHE A 213 -5.40 -8.33 38.14
C PHE A 213 -5.76 -8.36 36.67
N GLN A 214 -7.03 -8.06 36.35
CA GLN A 214 -7.54 -8.18 35.00
C GLN A 214 -7.51 -6.85 34.27
N VAL A 215 -7.03 -6.92 33.04
CA VAL A 215 -7.03 -5.83 32.06
C VAL A 215 -7.98 -6.20 30.94
N ASN A 216 -8.93 -5.31 30.64
CA ASN A 216 -9.94 -5.51 29.61
C ASN A 216 -9.65 -4.60 28.42
N ARG A 217 -9.88 -5.09 27.18
CA ARG A 217 -9.87 -4.29 25.95
C ARG A 217 -11.24 -4.33 25.27
N ASN A 218 -11.62 -3.22 24.64
CA ASN A 218 -12.93 -3.11 23.97
C ASN A 218 -12.95 -3.70 22.54
N GLN A 219 -11.80 -3.96 21.94
CA GLN A 219 -11.67 -4.51 20.59
C GLN A 219 -10.29 -5.15 20.36
N HIS A 220 -10.20 -5.99 19.31
CA HIS A 220 -8.95 -6.61 18.88
C HIS A 220 -8.07 -5.63 18.12
N GLY A 221 -6.75 -5.89 18.09
CA GLY A 221 -5.75 -5.15 17.34
C GLY A 221 -4.42 -5.14 18.05
N TYR A 222 -3.40 -4.62 17.36
CA TYR A 222 -2.08 -4.48 17.93
C TYR A 222 -2.12 -3.61 19.19
N LEU A 223 -1.58 -4.13 20.27
CA LEU A 223 -1.53 -3.47 21.56
C LEU A 223 -0.23 -3.84 22.29
N GLU A 224 0.51 -2.83 22.73
CA GLU A 224 1.67 -3.00 23.59
C GLU A 224 1.53 -2.05 24.79
N ILE A 225 1.33 -2.61 25.97
CA ILE A 225 1.19 -1.89 27.24
C ILE A 225 2.48 -2.08 28.04
N ARG A 226 3.10 -1.00 28.46
CA ARG A 226 4.21 -1.04 29.43
C ARG A 226 3.66 -1.02 30.83
N VAL A 227 4.17 -1.92 31.67
CA VAL A 227 3.74 -2.07 33.04
C VAL A 227 4.92 -1.80 33.97
N HIS A 228 4.73 -0.92 34.95
CA HIS A 228 5.74 -0.53 35.92
C HIS A 228 5.17 -0.57 37.33
N SER A 229 6.00 -0.98 38.30
CA SER A 229 5.69 -0.86 39.73
C SER A 229 6.47 0.30 40.34
N ASP A 230 5.86 1.04 41.24
CA ASP A 230 6.52 2.08 42.05
C ASP A 230 6.97 1.59 43.43
N ALA A 231 6.76 0.29 43.74
CA ALA A 231 7.06 -0.29 45.04
C ALA A 231 7.94 -1.54 44.91
N GLU A 232 9.01 -1.64 45.70
CA GLU A 232 9.94 -2.74 45.67
C GLU A 232 9.33 -4.11 46.00
N PHE A 233 8.30 -4.12 46.83
CA PHE A 233 7.59 -5.33 47.25
C PHE A 233 6.63 -5.86 46.14
N LEU A 234 6.37 -5.08 45.09
CA LEU A 234 5.54 -5.47 43.94
C LEU A 234 6.46 -5.78 42.74
N VAL A 235 6.64 -7.04 42.43
CA VAL A 235 7.51 -7.49 41.35
C VAL A 235 6.65 -8.05 40.21
N LEU A 236 6.68 -7.38 39.06
CA LEU A 236 5.95 -7.81 37.87
C LEU A 236 6.59 -9.07 37.27
N LYS A 237 5.78 -10.05 36.91
CA LYS A 237 6.27 -11.24 36.18
C LYS A 237 6.65 -10.89 34.76
N LYS A 238 5.92 -9.98 34.12
CA LYS A 238 6.22 -9.43 32.80
C LYS A 238 6.06 -7.91 32.80
N PRO A 239 7.04 -7.15 32.29
CA PRO A 239 6.98 -5.68 32.25
C PRO A 239 6.19 -5.16 31.04
N ARG A 240 5.68 -6.05 30.19
CA ARG A 240 4.89 -5.71 29.00
C ARG A 240 3.72 -6.65 28.85
N VAL A 241 2.60 -6.11 28.41
CA VAL A 241 1.40 -6.84 27.97
C VAL A 241 1.19 -6.56 26.49
N THR A 242 1.11 -7.62 25.68
CA THR A 242 0.86 -7.56 24.24
C THR A 242 -0.53 -8.11 23.91
N ASP A 243 -1.01 -7.82 22.71
CA ASP A 243 -2.29 -8.31 22.22
C ASP A 243 -2.42 -9.85 22.22
N GLU A 244 -1.31 -10.57 22.00
CA GLU A 244 -1.25 -12.04 22.07
C GLU A 244 -1.55 -12.63 23.47
N MET A 245 -1.36 -11.81 24.51
CA MET A 245 -1.63 -12.25 25.90
C MET A 245 -3.10 -12.18 26.27
N PHE A 246 -3.93 -11.55 25.42
CA PHE A 246 -5.36 -11.45 25.65
C PHE A 246 -6.09 -12.71 25.18
N VAL A 247 -6.88 -13.30 26.06
CA VAL A 247 -7.87 -14.33 25.74
C VAL A 247 -9.22 -13.63 25.52
N GLY A 248 -9.59 -13.46 24.25
CA GLY A 248 -10.73 -12.60 23.92
C GLY A 248 -10.47 -11.14 24.26
N SER A 249 -11.24 -10.59 25.18
CA SER A 249 -11.10 -9.20 25.66
C SER A 249 -10.32 -9.03 26.96
N ILE A 250 -9.87 -10.13 27.59
CA ILE A 250 -9.33 -10.16 28.95
C ILE A 250 -7.87 -10.61 28.94
N CYS A 251 -7.03 -9.97 29.75
CA CYS A 251 -5.67 -10.39 30.03
C CYS A 251 -5.40 -10.32 31.52
N ASP A 252 -4.86 -11.40 32.09
CA ASP A 252 -4.41 -11.45 33.49
C ASP A 252 -2.96 -10.95 33.58
N VAL A 253 -2.75 -9.92 34.37
CA VAL A 253 -1.42 -9.37 34.67
C VAL A 253 -0.96 -9.94 36.00
N GLU A 254 0.10 -10.75 35.95
CA GLU A 254 0.65 -11.44 37.12
C GLU A 254 1.77 -10.61 37.78
N TYR A 255 1.72 -10.54 39.12
CA TYR A 255 2.75 -9.90 39.93
C TYR A 255 2.97 -10.64 41.24
N TYR A 256 4.16 -10.53 41.81
CA TYR A 256 4.48 -11.06 43.11
C TYR A 256 4.40 -9.95 44.17
N ILE A 257 3.83 -10.29 45.35
CA ILE A 257 3.99 -9.57 46.60
C ILE A 257 5.15 -10.26 47.31
N VAL A 258 6.27 -9.55 47.43
CA VAL A 258 7.51 -10.08 48.02
C VAL A 258 7.55 -9.67 49.50
N ALA A 259 7.28 -10.63 50.41
CA ALA A 259 7.16 -10.39 51.82
C ALA A 259 8.42 -9.80 52.45
N GLU A 260 9.61 -10.26 52.04
CA GLU A 260 10.93 -9.80 52.50
C GLU A 260 11.19 -8.30 52.21
N LYS A 261 10.50 -7.72 51.21
CA LYS A 261 10.59 -6.30 50.86
C LYS A 261 9.56 -5.43 51.50
N MET A 262 8.74 -6.00 52.36
CA MET A 262 7.69 -5.26 53.10
C MET A 262 8.18 -4.83 54.48
N HIS A 263 7.71 -3.67 54.93
CA HIS A 263 7.87 -3.28 56.31
C HIS A 263 6.65 -3.70 57.17
N ALA A 264 6.78 -3.69 58.47
CA ALA A 264 5.70 -3.99 59.39
C ALA A 264 4.52 -3.00 59.18
N GLY A 265 3.30 -3.53 59.16
CA GLY A 265 2.08 -2.77 58.98
C GLY A 265 1.63 -2.66 57.52
N ARG A 266 1.10 -1.50 57.14
CA ARG A 266 0.53 -1.29 55.81
C ARG A 266 1.58 -0.85 54.81
N ASN A 267 1.71 -1.63 53.73
CA ASN A 267 2.56 -1.31 52.57
C ASN A 267 1.65 -0.93 51.40
N PHE A 268 1.91 0.21 50.77
CA PHE A 268 1.18 0.70 49.61
C PHE A 268 2.12 0.70 48.38
N GLY A 269 1.59 0.25 47.30
CA GLY A 269 2.28 0.29 45.99
C GLY A 269 1.29 0.46 44.86
N LYS A 270 1.78 0.95 43.72
CA LYS A 270 1.01 1.15 42.50
C LYS A 270 1.67 0.43 41.34
N ILE A 271 0.86 -0.23 40.55
CA ILE A 271 1.25 -0.75 39.27
C ILE A 271 0.64 0.16 38.19
N ARG A 272 1.50 0.79 37.41
CA ARG A 272 1.13 1.73 36.35
C ARG A 272 1.19 1.03 35.00
N LEU A 273 0.10 1.14 34.23
CA LEU A 273 0.00 0.65 32.85
C LEU A 273 0.05 1.84 31.91
N GLU A 274 1.07 1.91 31.07
CA GLU A 274 1.22 2.92 30.04
C GLU A 274 0.70 2.39 28.71
N ILE A 275 -0.40 2.96 28.24
CA ILE A 275 -1.12 2.55 27.03
C ILE A 275 -0.94 3.65 25.99
N PRO A 276 -0.49 3.34 24.76
CA PRO A 276 -0.34 4.32 23.69
C PRO A 276 -1.64 5.07 23.40
N GLY A 277 -1.57 6.41 23.44
CA GLY A 277 -2.73 7.27 23.14
C GLY A 277 -3.86 7.27 24.16
N GLN A 278 -3.64 6.72 25.36
CA GLN A 278 -4.57 6.72 26.47
C GLN A 278 -3.86 7.24 27.75
N LYS A 279 -4.63 7.79 28.70
CA LYS A 279 -4.09 8.11 30.02
C LYS A 279 -3.66 6.82 30.72
N PRO A 280 -2.51 6.81 31.43
CA PRO A 280 -2.08 5.64 32.17
C PRO A 280 -3.14 5.17 33.17
N LEU A 281 -3.31 3.86 33.27
CA LEU A 281 -4.15 3.23 34.28
C LEU A 281 -3.27 2.92 35.50
N ILE A 282 -3.89 2.99 36.69
CA ILE A 282 -3.19 2.76 37.96
C ILE A 282 -3.97 1.69 38.72
N TYR A 283 -3.28 0.60 39.05
CA TYR A 283 -3.77 -0.42 39.97
C TYR A 283 -3.04 -0.28 41.30
N THR A 284 -3.79 -0.09 42.39
CA THR A 284 -3.25 0.15 43.74
C THR A 284 -3.30 -1.10 44.58
N VAL A 285 -2.18 -1.44 45.21
CA VAL A 285 -2.06 -2.59 46.10
C VAL A 285 -1.78 -2.11 47.52
N CYS A 286 -2.59 -2.57 48.48
CA CYS A 286 -2.33 -2.44 49.88
C CYS A 286 -2.08 -3.81 50.49
N ALA A 287 -0.89 -4.05 51.04
CA ALA A 287 -0.52 -5.31 51.66
C ALA A 287 -0.17 -5.09 53.14
N LEU A 288 -0.80 -5.85 54.01
CA LEU A 288 -0.54 -5.81 55.46
C LEU A 288 0.40 -6.96 55.85
N SER A 289 1.57 -6.61 56.35
CA SER A 289 2.52 -7.54 56.93
C SER A 289 2.41 -7.54 58.44
N LEU A 290 2.21 -8.73 59.00
CA LEU A 290 2.36 -8.94 60.43
C LEU A 290 3.78 -9.43 60.67
N ILE A 291 4.73 -8.54 60.95
CA ILE A 291 5.99 -8.97 61.51
C ILE A 291 5.75 -9.26 62.97
N HIS A 292 5.89 -10.55 63.37
CA HIS A 292 6.03 -10.87 64.78
C HIS A 292 7.33 -10.30 65.25
N ILE A 293 7.26 -9.37 66.24
CA ILE A 293 8.38 -8.95 67.05
C ILE A 293 8.80 -10.12 67.96
#